data_66f674301aa065a518176f28f4d8c46b
#
_entry.id   66f674301aa065a518176f28f4d8c46b
#
_cell.length_a   1.000
_cell.length_b   1.000
_cell.length_c   1.000
_cell.angle_alpha   90.00
_cell.angle_beta   90.00
_cell.angle_gamma   90.00
#
_symmetry.space_group_name_H-M   'P 1'
#
loop_
_entity.id
_entity.type
_entity.pdbx_description
1 polymer ?
#
loop_
_entity_poly.entity_id
_entity_poly.type
_entity_poly.pdbx_seq_one_letter_code
_entity_poly.pdbx_strand_id
1 'polypeptide(L)'
;MIPSVEVWTDLESLDQTDVLQAHSDVLVGIVRFGLRRGALSSTFQYDPKYLSNPRAYAIQPDIPLSASPYHFMGLPGALRDSAPDRWGRRIVLRELAEQAASQGISPRSLDDADFFLGVSDQVRQGALRFKKPNGAAFLSPANSVPPLIQLPQLLRASHNVMNESAHEELKELLDAGSSSLGGARPKAAVMDNGKLFIAKFPHESDEWDVMAWEKTMLDLAHLARIDVPACRLVRIGRESCLLTERFDRAGASRIAYLSAMSLVGLDDGNQGDYAEVGEAMEELVGDVSRQLEALFRRVVFSIGVHNTDDHLRNHGFLRRSSRWGLSPLFDVNPNPSLSRSRATAVYGETGDAETKGACDLAYAFGISMVRAQAVVKDVLAAVSKWQQTARRNGCQENELALFNAMFADRTRALAEAFRM
;
A
#
# COMPACT_ATOMS: atom_id res chain seq x y z
N MET A 1 7.64 -17.71 19.67
CA MET A 1 6.37 -17.29 19.04
C MET A 1 5.37 -16.90 20.12
N ILE A 2 4.64 -15.80 19.96
CA ILE A 2 3.50 -15.44 20.83
C ILE A 2 2.31 -16.31 20.38
N PRO A 3 1.71 -17.11 21.25
CA PRO A 3 0.69 -18.09 20.84
C PRO A 3 -0.64 -17.45 20.42
N SER A 4 -0.93 -16.24 20.90
CA SER A 4 -2.14 -15.49 20.53
C SER A 4 -1.98 -14.01 20.77
N VAL A 5 -2.77 -13.21 20.02
CA VAL A 5 -2.88 -11.76 20.23
C VAL A 5 -4.34 -11.31 20.14
N GLU A 6 -4.66 -10.29 20.89
CA GLU A 6 -5.91 -9.56 20.78
C GLU A 6 -5.83 -8.58 19.59
N VAL A 7 -6.90 -8.53 18.81
CA VAL A 7 -7.07 -7.61 17.67
C VAL A 7 -8.01 -6.49 18.11
N TRP A 8 -7.55 -5.27 18.00
CA TRP A 8 -8.28 -4.06 18.39
C TRP A 8 -8.47 -3.14 17.20
N THR A 9 -9.46 -2.28 17.22
CA THR A 9 -9.68 -1.24 16.20
C THR A 9 -10.28 0.01 16.84
N ASP A 10 -10.07 1.15 16.20
CA ASP A 10 -10.78 2.39 16.48
C ASP A 10 -12.09 2.41 15.67
N LEU A 11 -13.24 2.41 16.33
CA LEU A 11 -14.56 2.42 15.68
C LEU A 11 -15.15 3.84 15.53
N GLU A 12 -14.55 4.86 16.12
CA GLU A 12 -15.16 6.19 16.24
C GLU A 12 -14.66 7.21 15.23
N SER A 13 -13.70 6.89 14.40
CA SER A 13 -13.20 7.86 13.44
C SER A 13 -14.22 8.18 12.36
N LEU A 14 -14.80 9.39 12.37
CA LEU A 14 -15.45 10.10 11.26
C LEU A 14 -16.97 10.35 11.29
N ASP A 15 -17.64 10.31 12.41
CA ASP A 15 -18.83 11.14 12.57
C ASP A 15 -18.38 12.55 12.99
N GLN A 16 -18.37 13.48 12.05
CA GLN A 16 -17.87 14.86 12.20
C GLN A 16 -18.64 15.73 13.21
N THR A 17 -19.58 15.17 13.97
CA THR A 17 -20.43 15.92 14.89
C THR A 17 -20.01 15.88 16.36
N ASP A 18 -19.06 14.97 16.76
CA ASP A 18 -18.61 14.89 18.16
C ASP A 18 -17.09 14.97 18.29
N VAL A 19 -16.57 16.20 18.25
CA VAL A 19 -15.13 16.52 18.38
C VAL A 19 -14.57 16.24 19.79
N LEU A 20 -15.37 15.77 20.73
CA LEU A 20 -15.01 15.64 22.16
C LEU A 20 -15.09 14.24 22.75
N GLN A 21 -15.46 13.19 22.00
CA GLN A 21 -15.43 11.83 22.54
C GLN A 21 -14.04 11.20 22.39
N ALA A 22 -13.49 10.77 23.51
CA ALA A 22 -12.21 10.07 23.57
C ALA A 22 -12.27 8.82 22.67
N HIS A 23 -11.26 8.65 21.79
CA HIS A 23 -11.09 7.47 20.99
C HIS A 23 -11.05 6.23 21.87
N SER A 24 -12.00 5.33 21.72
CA SER A 24 -12.01 4.07 22.44
C SER A 24 -11.66 2.94 21.49
N ASP A 25 -10.45 2.38 21.67
CA ASP A 25 -10.10 1.12 21.02
C ASP A 25 -11.06 0.00 21.47
N VAL A 26 -11.66 -0.70 20.51
CA VAL A 26 -12.59 -1.80 20.76
C VAL A 26 -11.92 -3.11 20.40
N LEU A 27 -12.05 -4.12 21.28
CA LEU A 27 -11.58 -5.47 21.01
C LEU A 27 -12.42 -6.11 19.90
N VAL A 28 -11.80 -6.38 18.75
CA VAL A 28 -12.42 -7.02 17.59
C VAL A 28 -12.52 -8.53 17.79
N GLY A 29 -11.45 -9.12 18.30
CA GLY A 29 -11.34 -10.57 18.46
C GLY A 29 -9.94 -11.02 18.85
N ILE A 30 -9.71 -12.32 18.71
CA ILE A 30 -8.43 -12.95 19.07
C ILE A 30 -7.94 -13.76 17.87
N VAL A 31 -6.67 -13.60 17.52
CA VAL A 31 -5.97 -14.52 16.61
C VAL A 31 -5.02 -15.41 17.41
N ARG A 32 -5.08 -16.72 17.12
CA ARG A 32 -4.20 -17.75 17.70
C ARG A 32 -3.31 -18.30 16.60
N PHE A 33 -2.01 -18.38 16.89
CA PHE A 33 -1.01 -18.90 15.96
C PHE A 33 -0.64 -20.35 16.32
N GLY A 34 -0.40 -21.16 15.32
CA GLY A 34 0.04 -22.53 15.46
C GLY A 34 0.87 -22.96 14.25
N LEU A 35 1.36 -24.18 14.32
CA LEU A 35 2.05 -24.83 13.21
C LEU A 35 1.20 -26.01 12.69
N ARG A 36 0.95 -26.04 11.40
CA ARG A 36 0.32 -27.17 10.74
C ARG A 36 1.25 -27.69 9.66
N ARG A 37 1.72 -28.93 9.84
CA ARG A 37 2.72 -29.57 8.94
C ARG A 37 3.99 -28.70 8.77
N GLY A 38 4.44 -28.04 9.82
CA GLY A 38 5.63 -27.17 9.79
C GLY A 38 5.41 -25.77 9.23
N ALA A 39 4.23 -25.45 8.70
CA ALA A 39 3.87 -24.10 8.22
C ALA A 39 3.01 -23.34 9.24
N LEU A 40 3.12 -22.02 9.24
CA LEU A 40 2.27 -21.15 10.05
C LEU A 40 0.81 -21.39 9.73
N SER A 41 0.00 -21.49 10.76
CA SER A 41 -1.47 -21.46 10.67
C SER A 41 -2.02 -20.49 11.68
N SER A 42 -3.18 -19.91 11.40
CA SER A 42 -3.85 -19.01 12.33
C SER A 42 -5.34 -19.33 12.45
N THR A 43 -5.90 -19.00 13.59
CA THR A 43 -7.33 -19.09 13.86
C THR A 43 -7.78 -17.75 14.42
N PHE A 44 -8.67 -17.07 13.72
CA PHE A 44 -9.29 -15.83 14.17
C PHE A 44 -10.71 -16.09 14.68
N GLN A 45 -11.11 -15.42 15.76
CA GLN A 45 -12.46 -15.46 16.29
C GLN A 45 -12.84 -14.07 16.80
N TYR A 46 -14.02 -13.58 16.39
CA TYR A 46 -14.57 -12.32 16.88
C TYR A 46 -14.91 -12.37 18.37
N ASP A 47 -14.75 -11.24 19.04
CA ASP A 47 -15.24 -11.06 20.40
C ASP A 47 -16.76 -10.92 20.41
N PRO A 48 -17.50 -11.56 21.35
CA PRO A 48 -18.95 -11.46 21.43
C PRO A 48 -19.48 -10.02 21.61
N LYS A 49 -18.74 -9.15 22.34
CA LYS A 49 -19.11 -7.74 22.49
C LYS A 49 -18.93 -6.96 21.21
N TYR A 50 -17.90 -7.32 20.40
CA TYR A 50 -17.75 -6.73 19.07
C TYR A 50 -18.92 -7.10 18.16
N LEU A 51 -19.32 -8.38 18.14
CA LEU A 51 -20.44 -8.86 17.34
C LEU A 51 -21.77 -8.18 17.70
N SER A 52 -21.96 -7.77 18.94
CA SER A 52 -23.13 -7.04 19.41
C SER A 52 -23.05 -5.52 19.19
N ASN A 53 -21.90 -5.00 18.74
CA ASN A 53 -21.71 -3.58 18.49
C ASN A 53 -22.35 -3.19 17.15
N PRO A 54 -23.28 -2.21 17.08
CA PRO A 54 -23.94 -1.82 15.83
C PRO A 54 -22.96 -1.19 14.80
N ARG A 55 -21.76 -0.80 15.22
CA ARG A 55 -20.70 -0.27 14.33
C ARG A 55 -19.69 -1.35 13.91
N ALA A 56 -19.86 -2.61 14.35
CA ALA A 56 -18.98 -3.70 13.96
C ALA A 56 -18.95 -3.87 12.43
N TYR A 57 -17.80 -4.24 11.91
CA TYR A 57 -17.63 -4.56 10.50
C TYR A 57 -16.75 -5.80 10.34
N ALA A 58 -16.93 -6.55 9.26
CA ALA A 58 -16.05 -7.63 8.89
C ALA A 58 -14.67 -7.06 8.52
N ILE A 59 -13.60 -7.59 9.16
CA ILE A 59 -12.22 -7.11 8.91
C ILE A 59 -11.74 -7.39 7.49
N GLN A 60 -12.34 -8.41 6.85
CA GLN A 60 -12.21 -8.75 5.43
C GLN A 60 -13.45 -9.55 5.00
N PRO A 61 -13.79 -9.65 3.70
CA PRO A 61 -15.03 -10.28 3.24
C PRO A 61 -15.19 -11.75 3.63
N ASP A 62 -14.14 -12.55 3.54
CA ASP A 62 -14.14 -13.97 3.88
C ASP A 62 -14.08 -14.26 5.40
N ILE A 63 -14.14 -13.21 6.22
CA ILE A 63 -14.33 -13.28 7.68
C ILE A 63 -15.62 -12.51 8.06
N PRO A 64 -16.81 -12.93 7.63
CA PRO A 64 -18.06 -12.26 7.98
C PRO A 64 -18.29 -12.28 9.49
N LEU A 65 -19.11 -11.34 9.99
CA LEU A 65 -19.42 -11.23 11.41
C LEU A 65 -20.14 -12.50 11.91
N SER A 66 -19.43 -13.38 12.60
CA SER A 66 -19.95 -14.64 13.17
C SER A 66 -19.18 -15.02 14.44
N ALA A 67 -19.82 -15.74 15.32
CA ALA A 67 -19.22 -16.30 16.53
C ALA A 67 -18.30 -17.52 16.23
N SER A 68 -18.41 -18.10 15.01
CA SER A 68 -17.58 -19.23 14.61
C SER A 68 -16.11 -18.83 14.39
N PRO A 69 -15.13 -19.67 14.71
CA PRO A 69 -13.75 -19.42 14.40
C PRO A 69 -13.46 -19.57 12.88
N TYR A 70 -12.54 -18.77 12.36
CA TYR A 70 -12.04 -18.81 10.99
C TYR A 70 -10.60 -19.33 10.99
N HIS A 71 -10.29 -20.27 10.11
CA HIS A 71 -9.00 -20.96 10.05
C HIS A 71 -8.26 -20.62 8.75
N PHE A 72 -6.97 -20.30 8.86
CA PHE A 72 -6.13 -19.92 7.73
C PHE A 72 -4.81 -20.69 7.76
N MET A 73 -4.27 -20.97 6.59
CA MET A 73 -2.85 -21.22 6.41
C MET A 73 -2.17 -19.86 6.29
N GLY A 74 -1.17 -19.58 7.16
CA GLY A 74 -0.57 -18.25 7.27
C GLY A 74 -1.42 -17.26 8.08
N LEU A 75 -1.41 -16.00 7.67
CA LEU A 75 -2.16 -14.89 8.26
C LEU A 75 -3.42 -14.57 7.42
N PRO A 76 -4.53 -14.19 8.05
CA PRO A 76 -5.65 -13.56 7.34
C PRO A 76 -5.19 -12.35 6.55
N GLY A 77 -5.83 -12.05 5.40
CA GLY A 77 -5.44 -10.95 4.52
C GLY A 77 -5.36 -9.60 5.22
N ALA A 78 -6.38 -9.23 6.00
CA ALA A 78 -6.40 -7.97 6.74
C ALA A 78 -5.24 -7.83 7.76
N LEU A 79 -4.76 -8.93 8.34
CA LEU A 79 -3.59 -8.92 9.21
C LEU A 79 -2.31 -8.85 8.39
N ARG A 80 -2.25 -9.57 7.26
CA ARG A 80 -1.13 -9.56 6.33
C ARG A 80 -0.88 -8.19 5.72
N ASP A 81 -1.93 -7.41 5.43
CA ASP A 81 -1.82 -6.03 4.96
C ASP A 81 -1.14 -5.09 5.98
N SER A 82 -1.17 -5.46 7.25
CA SER A 82 -0.49 -4.72 8.32
C SER A 82 0.89 -5.31 8.71
N ALA A 83 1.34 -6.37 8.01
CA ALA A 83 2.67 -6.95 8.17
C ALA A 83 3.71 -6.20 7.29
N PRO A 84 5.01 -6.32 7.58
CA PRO A 84 6.03 -5.69 6.77
C PRO A 84 6.21 -6.42 5.42
N ASP A 85 6.57 -5.66 4.40
CA ASP A 85 6.96 -6.16 3.11
C ASP A 85 8.47 -6.50 2.99
N ARG A 86 8.98 -6.61 1.76
CA ARG A 86 10.36 -6.98 1.48
C ARG A 86 11.39 -6.07 2.16
N TRP A 87 11.20 -4.74 2.11
CA TRP A 87 12.12 -3.81 2.76
C TRP A 87 12.08 -3.95 4.27
N GLY A 88 10.90 -3.92 4.87
CA GLY A 88 10.71 -4.04 6.30
C GLY A 88 11.23 -5.38 6.84
N ARG A 89 10.96 -6.49 6.13
CA ARG A 89 11.51 -7.81 6.49
C ARG A 89 13.02 -7.84 6.46
N ARG A 90 13.65 -7.21 5.44
CA ARG A 90 15.13 -7.11 5.34
C ARG A 90 15.73 -6.40 6.55
N ILE A 91 15.11 -5.31 7.00
CA ILE A 91 15.55 -4.56 8.19
C ILE A 91 15.44 -5.41 9.45
N VAL A 92 14.29 -6.08 9.68
CA VAL A 92 14.08 -6.95 10.83
C VAL A 92 15.04 -8.13 10.85
N LEU A 93 15.28 -8.78 9.70
CA LEU A 93 16.24 -9.88 9.61
C LEU A 93 17.66 -9.44 9.93
N ARG A 94 18.06 -8.27 9.47
CA ARG A 94 19.38 -7.72 9.73
C ARG A 94 19.57 -7.39 11.20
N GLU A 95 18.59 -6.74 11.85
CA GLU A 95 18.62 -6.49 13.28
C GLU A 95 18.80 -7.80 14.07
N LEU A 96 18.02 -8.83 13.72
CA LEU A 96 18.13 -10.14 14.38
C LEU A 96 19.52 -10.76 14.19
N ALA A 97 20.10 -10.66 12.98
CA ALA A 97 21.44 -11.17 12.70
C ALA A 97 22.52 -10.46 13.53
N GLU A 98 22.43 -9.13 13.65
CA GLU A 98 23.35 -8.32 14.46
C GLU A 98 23.22 -8.62 15.95
N GLN A 99 22.00 -8.75 16.46
CA GLN A 99 21.76 -9.16 17.84
C GLN A 99 22.31 -10.56 18.15
N ALA A 100 22.11 -11.52 17.25
CA ALA A 100 22.65 -12.86 17.39
C ALA A 100 24.18 -12.88 17.37
N ALA A 101 24.79 -12.12 16.46
CA ALA A 101 26.25 -11.98 16.37
C ALA A 101 26.84 -11.37 17.66
N SER A 102 26.21 -10.34 18.23
CA SER A 102 26.64 -9.74 19.51
C SER A 102 26.61 -10.71 20.70
N GLN A 103 25.73 -11.71 20.62
CA GLN A 103 25.57 -12.75 21.64
C GLN A 103 26.35 -14.04 21.32
N GLY A 104 27.03 -14.11 20.17
CA GLY A 104 27.77 -15.30 19.74
C GLY A 104 26.88 -16.50 19.42
N ILE A 105 25.62 -16.27 19.02
CA ILE A 105 24.64 -17.31 18.68
C ILE A 105 24.21 -17.21 17.21
N SER A 106 23.67 -18.29 16.66
CA SER A 106 23.05 -18.24 15.33
C SER A 106 21.67 -17.57 15.41
N PRO A 107 21.31 -16.70 14.43
CA PRO A 107 19.98 -16.12 14.37
C PRO A 107 18.92 -17.20 14.15
N ARG A 108 17.78 -17.08 14.84
CA ARG A 108 16.65 -17.98 14.62
C ARG A 108 15.93 -17.66 13.30
N SER A 109 15.28 -18.65 12.71
CA SER A 109 14.36 -18.42 11.61
C SER A 109 13.11 -17.68 12.11
N LEU A 110 12.66 -16.69 11.32
CA LEU A 110 11.41 -15.97 11.54
C LEU A 110 10.31 -16.50 10.61
N ASP A 111 9.11 -16.59 11.14
CA ASP A 111 7.91 -16.83 10.35
C ASP A 111 7.09 -15.54 10.13
N ASP A 112 6.00 -15.60 9.36
CA ASP A 112 5.17 -14.44 9.06
C ASP A 112 4.52 -13.84 10.32
N ALA A 113 4.26 -14.63 11.35
CA ALA A 113 3.74 -14.11 12.62
C ALA A 113 4.81 -13.30 13.36
N ASP A 114 6.07 -13.70 13.34
CA ASP A 114 7.16 -12.93 13.94
C ASP A 114 7.31 -11.57 13.29
N PHE A 115 7.33 -11.52 11.93
CA PHE A 115 7.38 -10.26 11.20
C PHE A 115 6.17 -9.37 11.49
N PHE A 116 4.97 -9.94 11.44
CA PHE A 116 3.73 -9.24 11.74
C PHE A 116 3.71 -8.64 13.15
N LEU A 117 4.16 -9.40 14.17
CA LEU A 117 4.18 -8.96 15.56
C LEU A 117 5.27 -7.92 15.84
N GLY A 118 6.34 -7.91 15.05
CA GLY A 118 7.45 -6.96 15.17
C GLY A 118 7.15 -5.55 14.63
N VAL A 119 6.05 -5.36 13.89
CA VAL A 119 5.68 -4.04 13.33
C VAL A 119 5.29 -3.05 14.42
N SER A 120 5.88 -1.86 14.40
CA SER A 120 5.52 -0.77 15.31
C SER A 120 4.06 -0.38 15.22
N ASP A 121 3.36 -0.32 16.36
CA ASP A 121 1.96 0.07 16.41
C ASP A 121 1.71 1.46 15.78
N GLN A 122 2.56 2.45 16.04
CA GLN A 122 2.33 3.83 15.56
C GLN A 122 2.25 3.95 14.04
N VAL A 123 3.08 3.19 13.32
CA VAL A 123 3.22 3.28 11.86
C VAL A 123 2.53 2.13 11.12
N ARG A 124 1.95 1.18 11.85
CA ARG A 124 1.19 0.06 11.29
C ARG A 124 0.08 0.56 10.36
N GLN A 125 -0.09 -0.09 9.22
CA GLN A 125 -1.10 0.27 8.23
C GLN A 125 -2.51 -0.05 8.70
N GLY A 126 -3.45 0.84 8.39
CA GLY A 126 -4.85 0.68 8.73
C GLY A 126 -5.18 0.94 10.20
N ALA A 127 -6.33 0.48 10.63
CA ALA A 127 -6.88 0.69 11.97
C ALA A 127 -6.65 -0.48 12.93
N LEU A 128 -6.23 -1.66 12.44
CA LEU A 128 -6.02 -2.81 13.29
C LEU A 128 -4.78 -2.64 14.16
N ARG A 129 -4.93 -2.92 15.46
CA ARG A 129 -3.91 -2.82 16.49
C ARG A 129 -3.88 -4.12 17.29
N PHE A 130 -2.73 -4.44 17.89
CA PHE A 130 -2.54 -5.75 18.50
C PHE A 130 -1.96 -5.64 19.91
N LYS A 131 -2.50 -6.46 20.85
CA LYS A 131 -2.00 -6.60 22.22
C LYS A 131 -1.73 -8.06 22.54
N LYS A 132 -0.83 -8.32 23.48
CA LYS A 132 -0.80 -9.63 24.16
C LYS A 132 -2.11 -9.81 24.92
N PRO A 133 -2.62 -11.03 25.06
CA PRO A 133 -3.80 -11.28 25.88
C PRO A 133 -3.64 -10.68 27.28
N ASN A 134 -4.63 -9.89 27.69
CA ASN A 134 -4.60 -9.11 28.95
C ASN A 134 -3.43 -8.11 29.08
N GLY A 135 -2.78 -7.76 27.98
CA GLY A 135 -1.70 -6.76 27.97
C GLY A 135 -2.23 -5.32 28.04
N ALA A 136 -1.56 -4.46 28.80
CA ALA A 136 -1.93 -3.04 28.87
C ALA A 136 -1.52 -2.25 27.61
N ALA A 137 -0.36 -2.57 27.03
CA ALA A 137 0.21 -1.85 25.89
C ALA A 137 0.00 -2.60 24.57
N PHE A 138 -0.10 -1.84 23.46
CA PHE A 138 -0.03 -2.39 22.11
C PHE A 138 1.36 -2.97 21.83
N LEU A 139 1.42 -3.97 20.94
CA LEU A 139 2.68 -4.61 20.57
C LEU A 139 3.60 -3.62 19.86
N SER A 140 4.90 -3.81 20.09
CA SER A 140 5.95 -3.00 19.50
C SER A 140 5.64 -1.49 19.59
N PRO A 141 5.48 -0.95 20.83
CA PRO A 141 5.34 0.48 21.00
C PRO A 141 6.58 1.13 20.41
N ALA A 142 6.39 2.00 19.40
CA ALA A 142 7.51 2.69 18.79
C ALA A 142 8.13 3.67 19.78
N ASN A 143 9.43 3.88 19.64
CA ASN A 143 10.02 5.17 19.91
C ASN A 143 9.31 6.20 19.03
N SER A 144 9.32 7.48 19.37
CA SER A 144 8.59 8.51 18.62
C SER A 144 8.97 8.51 17.13
N VAL A 145 7.98 8.56 16.23
CA VAL A 145 8.24 8.75 14.80
C VAL A 145 9.08 10.01 14.61
N PRO A 146 10.24 9.95 13.92
CA PRO A 146 11.15 11.07 13.80
C PRO A 146 10.50 12.25 13.07
N PRO A 147 10.81 13.49 13.48
CA PRO A 147 10.36 14.67 12.79
C PRO A 147 11.04 14.81 11.42
N LEU A 148 10.39 15.49 10.49
CA LEU A 148 10.87 15.67 9.11
C LEU A 148 12.31 16.27 9.04
N ILE A 149 12.74 17.04 10.02
CA ILE A 149 14.09 17.60 10.06
C ILE A 149 15.19 16.53 10.06
N GLN A 150 14.86 15.30 10.49
CA GLN A 150 15.80 14.16 10.48
C GLN A 150 15.85 13.42 9.13
N LEU A 151 15.11 13.87 8.12
CA LEU A 151 15.09 13.23 6.81
C LEU A 151 16.50 13.02 6.18
N PRO A 152 17.45 13.99 6.27
CA PRO A 152 18.81 13.75 5.77
C PRO A 152 19.58 12.64 6.51
N GLN A 153 19.29 12.43 7.81
CA GLN A 153 19.89 11.33 8.58
C GLN A 153 19.31 10.00 8.12
N LEU A 154 17.98 9.91 7.97
CA LEU A 154 17.29 8.71 7.49
C LEU A 154 17.71 8.31 6.07
N LEU A 155 17.94 9.29 5.18
CA LEU A 155 18.48 9.03 3.85
C LEU A 155 19.87 8.39 3.93
N ARG A 156 20.80 8.97 4.71
CA ARG A 156 22.13 8.38 4.94
C ARG A 156 22.03 6.97 5.53
N ALA A 157 21.18 6.80 6.55
CA ALA A 157 20.96 5.50 7.18
C ALA A 157 20.44 4.46 6.17
N SER A 158 19.57 4.85 5.24
CA SER A 158 19.05 3.95 4.21
C SER A 158 20.15 3.45 3.25
N HIS A 159 21.10 4.32 2.86
CA HIS A 159 22.25 3.94 2.04
C HIS A 159 23.21 3.01 2.80
N ASN A 160 23.56 3.35 4.04
CA ASN A 160 24.49 2.58 4.84
C ASN A 160 23.96 1.18 5.18
N VAL A 161 22.67 1.07 5.47
CA VAL A 161 22.03 -0.24 5.69
C VAL A 161 22.06 -1.10 4.43
N MET A 162 22.05 -0.52 3.25
CA MET A 162 22.19 -1.27 2.00
C MET A 162 23.61 -1.75 1.76
N ASN A 163 24.61 -1.01 2.24
CA ASN A 163 26.05 -1.28 2.06
C ASN A 163 26.72 -2.05 3.20
N GLU A 164 25.95 -2.72 4.07
CA GLU A 164 26.41 -3.64 5.13
C GLU A 164 27.20 -3.04 6.32
N SER A 165 27.30 -1.73 6.51
CA SER A 165 28.29 -1.14 7.40
C SER A 165 27.77 -0.38 8.63
N ALA A 166 26.49 -0.58 9.12
CA ALA A 166 26.03 0.39 10.09
C ALA A 166 24.97 -0.11 11.09
N HIS A 167 25.40 -0.39 12.32
CA HIS A 167 24.52 -0.80 13.44
C HIS A 167 23.65 0.37 13.97
N GLU A 168 24.20 1.57 14.11
CA GLU A 168 23.45 2.73 14.62
C GLU A 168 22.39 3.19 13.62
N GLU A 169 22.71 3.22 12.32
CA GLU A 169 21.80 3.61 11.25
C GLU A 169 20.64 2.62 11.06
N LEU A 170 20.89 1.33 11.27
CA LEU A 170 19.84 0.32 11.27
C LEU A 170 18.80 0.63 12.36
N LYS A 171 19.28 1.01 13.55
CA LYS A 171 18.42 1.39 14.66
C LYS A 171 17.61 2.67 14.35
N GLU A 172 18.22 3.67 13.72
CA GLU A 172 17.50 4.88 13.28
C GLU A 172 16.34 4.55 12.34
N LEU A 173 16.55 3.64 11.38
CA LEU A 173 15.50 3.21 10.46
C LEU A 173 14.41 2.39 11.15
N LEU A 174 14.77 1.54 12.11
CA LEU A 174 13.80 0.79 12.91
C LEU A 174 12.94 1.72 13.75
N ASP A 175 13.57 2.69 14.43
CA ASP A 175 12.88 3.69 15.23
C ASP A 175 11.95 4.57 14.35
N ALA A 176 12.35 4.84 13.10
CA ALA A 176 11.53 5.50 12.09
C ALA A 176 10.44 4.60 11.49
N GLY A 177 10.24 3.38 12.02
CA GLY A 177 9.20 2.46 11.56
C GLY A 177 9.39 1.94 10.14
N SER A 178 10.61 1.95 9.60
CA SER A 178 10.92 1.43 8.27
C SER A 178 10.52 -0.03 8.10
N SER A 179 10.50 -0.82 9.18
CA SER A 179 10.04 -2.20 9.18
C SER A 179 8.53 -2.38 8.93
N SER A 180 7.75 -1.30 8.98
CA SER A 180 6.28 -1.34 8.96
C SER A 180 5.67 -0.91 7.63
N LEU A 181 6.48 -0.49 6.65
CA LEU A 181 6.03 0.16 5.42
C LEU A 181 6.12 -0.77 4.21
N GLY A 182 5.12 -0.70 3.32
CA GLY A 182 5.00 -1.53 2.12
C GLY A 182 5.98 -1.20 0.98
N GLY A 183 6.41 -2.19 0.14
CA GLY A 183 7.25 -2.05 -1.07
C GLY A 183 8.72 -2.45 -0.88
N ALA A 184 9.48 -2.59 -1.98
CA ALA A 184 10.85 -3.08 -1.98
C ALA A 184 11.92 -2.00 -1.71
N ARG A 185 11.58 -0.72 -1.94
CA ARG A 185 12.51 0.41 -1.82
C ARG A 185 12.66 0.90 -0.37
N PRO A 186 13.82 1.51 -0.05
CA PRO A 186 14.06 2.12 1.25
C PRO A 186 13.00 3.19 1.57
N LYS A 187 12.45 3.15 2.78
CA LYS A 187 11.45 4.10 3.24
C LYS A 187 11.40 4.19 4.76
N ALA A 188 10.89 5.29 5.26
CA ALA A 188 10.69 5.52 6.69
C ALA A 188 9.43 6.34 6.93
N ALA A 189 8.86 6.23 8.13
CA ALA A 189 7.83 7.15 8.58
C ALA A 189 8.47 8.44 9.11
N VAL A 190 7.87 9.58 8.80
CA VAL A 190 8.27 10.88 9.34
C VAL A 190 7.05 11.69 9.74
N MET A 191 7.20 12.53 10.77
CA MET A 191 6.16 13.42 11.27
C MET A 191 6.43 14.85 10.81
N ASP A 192 5.45 15.47 10.19
CA ASP A 192 5.52 16.88 9.81
C ASP A 192 4.20 17.60 10.17
N ASN A 193 4.29 18.66 10.96
CA ASN A 193 3.13 19.45 11.40
C ASN A 193 1.97 18.59 11.96
N GLY A 194 2.27 17.55 12.74
CA GLY A 194 1.28 16.66 13.33
C GLY A 194 0.68 15.62 12.37
N LYS A 195 1.16 15.57 11.12
CA LYS A 195 0.75 14.60 10.11
C LYS A 195 1.82 13.55 9.88
N LEU A 196 1.40 12.33 9.66
CA LEU A 196 2.27 11.20 9.38
C LEU A 196 2.49 11.07 7.87
N PHE A 197 3.76 10.98 7.46
CA PHE A 197 4.18 10.78 6.08
C PHE A 197 5.00 9.49 5.94
N ILE A 198 4.98 8.95 4.74
CA ILE A 198 5.97 7.97 4.27
C ILE A 198 7.02 8.75 3.46
N ALA A 199 8.28 8.67 3.89
CA ALA A 199 9.42 9.13 3.11
C ALA A 199 9.98 7.95 2.32
N LYS A 200 9.95 8.01 1.00
CA LYS A 200 10.62 7.05 0.10
C LYS A 200 11.97 7.63 -0.31
N PHE A 201 12.98 6.78 -0.31
CA PHE A 201 14.36 7.13 -0.63
C PHE A 201 14.80 6.51 -1.95
N PRO A 202 15.77 7.12 -2.67
CA PRO A 202 16.36 6.52 -3.85
C PRO A 202 17.11 5.23 -3.50
N HIS A 203 17.29 4.37 -4.48
CA HIS A 203 18.13 3.17 -4.39
C HIS A 203 19.36 3.35 -5.26
N GLU A 204 20.51 2.83 -4.83
CA GLU A 204 21.78 2.98 -5.56
C GLU A 204 21.76 2.41 -6.99
N SER A 205 20.88 1.42 -7.24
CA SER A 205 20.70 0.85 -8.58
C SER A 205 19.73 1.63 -9.47
N ASP A 206 19.25 2.80 -9.04
CA ASP A 206 18.32 3.58 -9.84
C ASP A 206 19.04 4.21 -11.05
N GLU A 207 18.56 3.89 -12.24
CA GLU A 207 19.09 4.42 -13.49
C GLU A 207 18.56 5.84 -13.81
N TRP A 208 17.50 6.26 -13.10
CA TRP A 208 16.85 7.58 -13.18
C TRP A 208 16.33 7.99 -11.80
N ASP A 209 15.91 9.25 -11.64
CA ASP A 209 15.30 9.75 -10.40
C ASP A 209 13.90 9.19 -10.18
N VAL A 210 13.81 7.94 -9.68
CA VAL A 210 12.54 7.22 -9.47
C VAL A 210 11.58 8.00 -8.58
N MET A 211 12.07 8.74 -7.58
CA MET A 211 11.22 9.55 -6.70
C MET A 211 10.57 10.72 -7.45
N ALA A 212 11.33 11.38 -8.33
CA ALA A 212 10.80 12.45 -9.19
C ALA A 212 9.80 11.90 -10.23
N TRP A 213 10.05 10.70 -10.75
CA TRP A 213 9.14 10.04 -11.68
C TRP A 213 7.86 9.56 -11.00
N GLU A 214 7.92 8.97 -9.79
CA GLU A 214 6.71 8.62 -9.04
C GLU A 214 5.87 9.87 -8.72
N LYS A 215 6.52 10.98 -8.29
CA LYS A 215 5.83 12.26 -8.11
C LYS A 215 5.19 12.74 -9.40
N THR A 216 5.86 12.58 -10.53
CA THR A 216 5.32 12.95 -11.85
C THR A 216 4.07 12.14 -12.19
N MET A 217 4.09 10.82 -11.94
CA MET A 217 2.91 9.99 -12.15
C MET A 217 1.75 10.39 -11.24
N LEU A 218 2.00 10.68 -9.97
CA LEU A 218 0.95 11.15 -9.06
C LEU A 218 0.36 12.51 -9.50
N ASP A 219 1.18 13.44 -10.00
CA ASP A 219 0.69 14.71 -10.56
C ASP A 219 -0.18 14.49 -11.82
N LEU A 220 0.23 13.58 -12.72
CA LEU A 220 -0.54 13.23 -13.90
C LEU A 220 -1.85 12.52 -13.54
N ALA A 221 -1.81 11.62 -12.54
CA ALA A 221 -3.00 10.95 -12.03
C ALA A 221 -4.02 11.96 -11.48
N HIS A 222 -3.55 12.95 -10.73
CA HIS A 222 -4.41 14.05 -10.26
C HIS A 222 -5.03 14.83 -11.43
N LEU A 223 -4.25 15.14 -12.46
CA LEU A 223 -4.78 15.78 -13.68
C LEU A 223 -5.78 14.88 -14.42
N ALA A 224 -5.63 13.56 -14.35
CA ALA A 224 -6.57 12.57 -14.88
C ALA A 224 -7.80 12.35 -13.97
N ARG A 225 -8.00 13.17 -12.94
CA ARG A 225 -9.10 13.10 -11.96
C ARG A 225 -9.09 11.81 -11.14
N ILE A 226 -7.90 11.27 -10.88
CA ILE A 226 -7.69 10.17 -9.94
C ILE A 226 -7.33 10.78 -8.58
N ASP A 227 -7.95 10.28 -7.53
CA ASP A 227 -7.61 10.68 -6.16
C ASP A 227 -6.21 10.19 -5.80
N VAL A 228 -5.35 11.10 -5.31
CA VAL A 228 -3.97 10.85 -4.92
C VAL A 228 -3.69 11.46 -3.56
N PRO A 229 -2.81 10.88 -2.74
CA PRO A 229 -2.43 11.48 -1.47
C PRO A 229 -1.67 12.79 -1.67
N ALA A 230 -1.72 13.69 -0.69
CA ALA A 230 -0.84 14.84 -0.68
C ALA A 230 0.63 14.37 -0.66
N CYS A 231 1.41 14.83 -1.63
CA CYS A 231 2.79 14.41 -1.77
C CYS A 231 3.68 15.55 -2.27
N ARG A 232 4.96 15.51 -1.87
CA ARG A 232 5.97 16.48 -2.31
C ARG A 232 7.35 15.85 -2.39
N LEU A 233 8.19 16.39 -3.26
CA LEU A 233 9.62 16.08 -3.30
C LEU A 233 10.38 16.97 -2.31
N VAL A 234 11.34 16.37 -1.62
CA VAL A 234 12.35 17.06 -0.83
C VAL A 234 13.71 16.72 -1.42
N ARG A 235 14.48 17.77 -1.80
CA ARG A 235 15.83 17.60 -2.31
C ARG A 235 16.84 17.64 -1.15
N ILE A 236 17.69 16.62 -1.08
CA ILE A 236 18.80 16.52 -0.12
C ILE A 236 20.07 16.32 -0.93
N GLY A 237 20.84 17.39 -1.07
CA GLY A 237 21.98 17.39 -2.01
C GLY A 237 21.50 17.18 -3.44
N ARG A 238 21.93 16.08 -4.07
CA ARG A 238 21.53 15.71 -5.44
C ARG A 238 20.38 14.73 -5.50
N GLU A 239 19.94 14.20 -4.37
CA GLU A 239 18.95 13.13 -4.28
C GLU A 239 17.55 13.66 -3.99
N SER A 240 16.57 12.98 -4.51
CA SER A 240 15.16 13.23 -4.26
C SER A 240 14.60 12.27 -3.23
N CYS A 241 13.86 12.79 -2.25
CA CYS A 241 13.01 11.98 -1.38
C CYS A 241 11.56 12.32 -1.68
N LEU A 242 10.71 11.33 -1.84
CA LEU A 242 9.27 11.51 -2.02
C LEU A 242 8.57 11.38 -0.66
N LEU A 243 7.94 12.45 -0.22
CA LEU A 243 7.06 12.45 0.95
C LEU A 243 5.62 12.28 0.51
N THR A 244 4.95 11.27 1.05
CA THR A 244 3.52 10.99 0.80
C THR A 244 2.77 10.97 2.12
N GLU A 245 1.74 11.81 2.27
CA GLU A 245 0.91 11.84 3.47
C GLU A 245 0.15 10.51 3.63
N ARG A 246 0.10 9.97 4.84
CA ARG A 246 -0.64 8.76 5.15
C ARG A 246 -2.15 9.02 5.05
N PHE A 247 -2.80 8.36 4.11
CA PHE A 247 -4.24 8.47 3.86
C PHE A 247 -5.10 7.60 4.79
N ASP A 248 -4.47 6.70 5.53
CA ASP A 248 -5.10 5.85 6.55
C ASP A 248 -5.07 6.47 7.95
N ARG A 249 -4.88 7.78 8.02
CA ARG A 249 -4.92 8.59 9.24
C ARG A 249 -5.86 9.79 9.06
N ALA A 250 -6.59 10.13 10.13
CA ALA A 250 -7.39 11.34 10.23
C ALA A 250 -7.12 11.96 11.62
N GLY A 251 -6.15 12.90 11.68
CA GLY A 251 -5.61 13.36 12.96
C GLY A 251 -4.99 12.20 13.76
N ALA A 252 -5.49 11.98 14.98
CA ALA A 252 -5.07 10.86 15.83
C ALA A 252 -5.75 9.52 15.47
N SER A 253 -6.86 9.57 14.73
CA SER A 253 -7.66 8.40 14.38
C SER A 253 -7.05 7.60 13.24
N ARG A 254 -7.33 6.29 13.25
CA ARG A 254 -6.90 5.35 12.21
C ARG A 254 -8.08 4.96 11.34
N ILE A 255 -7.83 4.84 10.05
CA ILE A 255 -8.83 4.44 9.06
C ILE A 255 -8.56 2.99 8.68
N ALA A 256 -9.59 2.13 8.75
CA ALA A 256 -9.45 0.73 8.35
C ALA A 256 -9.03 0.65 6.88
N TYR A 257 -8.10 -0.25 6.59
CA TYR A 257 -7.50 -0.49 5.29
C TYR A 257 -7.58 -1.97 4.92
N LEU A 258 -7.80 -2.24 3.65
CA LEU A 258 -7.75 -3.57 3.05
C LEU A 258 -7.14 -3.43 1.65
N SER A 259 -6.13 -4.26 1.31
CA SER A 259 -5.60 -4.30 -0.06
C SER A 259 -6.54 -5.04 -1.01
N ALA A 260 -6.46 -4.76 -2.32
CA ALA A 260 -7.18 -5.54 -3.32
C ALA A 260 -6.74 -7.01 -3.32
N MET A 261 -5.47 -7.30 -3.03
CA MET A 261 -4.98 -8.66 -2.87
C MET A 261 -5.71 -9.40 -1.75
N SER A 262 -5.89 -8.75 -0.60
CA SER A 262 -6.63 -9.32 0.54
C SER A 262 -8.14 -9.38 0.29
N LEU A 263 -8.68 -8.44 -0.50
CA LEU A 263 -10.07 -8.42 -0.90
C LEU A 263 -10.43 -9.64 -1.76
N VAL A 264 -9.58 -9.99 -2.74
CA VAL A 264 -9.81 -11.14 -3.63
C VAL A 264 -9.25 -12.47 -3.07
N GLY A 265 -8.67 -12.45 -1.87
CA GLY A 265 -8.16 -13.65 -1.21
C GLY A 265 -6.90 -14.26 -1.84
N LEU A 266 -6.10 -13.47 -2.57
CA LEU A 266 -4.88 -13.94 -3.20
C LEU A 266 -3.67 -13.85 -2.25
N ASP A 267 -2.69 -14.71 -2.50
CA ASP A 267 -1.39 -14.71 -1.84
C ASP A 267 -0.31 -14.03 -2.71
N ASP A 268 0.79 -13.62 -2.05
CA ASP A 268 1.95 -13.05 -2.73
C ASP A 268 2.50 -14.01 -3.80
N GLY A 269 2.78 -13.46 -4.98
CA GLY A 269 3.30 -14.22 -6.12
C GLY A 269 2.22 -14.77 -7.06
N ASN A 270 0.95 -14.70 -6.68
CA ASN A 270 -0.15 -15.03 -7.59
C ASN A 270 -0.47 -13.81 -8.48
N GLN A 271 -0.72 -14.09 -9.75
CA GLN A 271 -1.21 -13.08 -10.67
C GLN A 271 -2.69 -12.81 -10.39
N GLY A 272 -3.05 -11.55 -10.18
CA GLY A 272 -4.45 -11.13 -10.03
C GLY A 272 -4.99 -10.52 -11.32
N ASP A 273 -6.30 -10.26 -11.34
CA ASP A 273 -7.00 -9.60 -12.42
C ASP A 273 -7.88 -8.45 -11.88
N TYR A 274 -7.97 -7.36 -12.63
CA TYR A 274 -8.86 -6.25 -12.24
C TYR A 274 -10.34 -6.61 -12.34
N ALA A 275 -10.72 -7.61 -13.15
CA ALA A 275 -12.08 -8.13 -13.18
C ALA A 275 -12.47 -8.75 -11.83
N GLU A 276 -11.57 -9.58 -11.26
CA GLU A 276 -11.78 -10.18 -9.93
C GLU A 276 -11.90 -9.11 -8.83
N VAL A 277 -11.10 -8.04 -8.94
CA VAL A 277 -11.21 -6.91 -8.01
C VAL A 277 -12.56 -6.22 -8.15
N GLY A 278 -13.03 -6.00 -9.38
CA GLY A 278 -14.34 -5.39 -9.64
C GLY A 278 -15.48 -6.21 -9.08
N GLU A 279 -15.50 -7.51 -9.29
CA GLU A 279 -16.49 -8.43 -8.73
C GLU A 279 -16.50 -8.39 -7.19
N ALA A 280 -15.32 -8.48 -6.57
CA ALA A 280 -15.22 -8.40 -5.11
C ALA A 280 -15.61 -7.03 -4.54
N MET A 281 -15.47 -5.96 -5.30
CA MET A 281 -15.92 -4.61 -4.90
C MET A 281 -17.44 -4.51 -4.80
N GLU A 282 -18.22 -5.24 -5.59
CA GLU A 282 -19.70 -5.15 -5.61
C GLU A 282 -20.30 -5.43 -4.23
N GLU A 283 -19.69 -6.33 -3.47
CA GLU A 283 -20.13 -6.68 -2.12
C GLU A 283 -19.55 -5.77 -1.02
N LEU A 284 -18.42 -5.09 -1.32
CA LEU A 284 -17.65 -4.35 -0.32
C LEU A 284 -18.02 -2.86 -0.27
N VAL A 285 -18.10 -2.20 -1.44
CA VAL A 285 -18.10 -0.74 -1.51
C VAL A 285 -19.50 -0.16 -1.57
N GLY A 286 -19.63 1.08 -1.05
CA GLY A 286 -20.81 1.90 -1.35
C GLY A 286 -20.68 2.57 -2.72
N ASP A 287 -21.80 2.83 -3.42
CA ASP A 287 -21.82 3.44 -4.76
C ASP A 287 -20.93 2.67 -5.76
N VAL A 288 -21.28 1.39 -5.95
CA VAL A 288 -20.53 0.42 -6.75
C VAL A 288 -20.19 0.99 -8.14
N SER A 289 -21.16 1.53 -8.86
CA SER A 289 -20.95 2.03 -10.22
C SER A 289 -19.88 3.13 -10.28
N ARG A 290 -19.88 4.07 -9.34
CA ARG A 290 -18.87 5.12 -9.25
C ARG A 290 -17.49 4.56 -8.89
N GLN A 291 -17.43 3.58 -8.01
CA GLN A 291 -16.17 2.97 -7.59
C GLN A 291 -15.57 2.10 -8.71
N LEU A 292 -16.37 1.37 -9.46
CA LEU A 292 -15.93 0.62 -10.65
C LEU A 292 -15.41 1.56 -11.75
N GLU A 293 -16.08 2.69 -12.01
CA GLU A 293 -15.56 3.70 -12.93
C GLU A 293 -14.22 4.28 -12.43
N ALA A 294 -14.08 4.53 -11.13
CA ALA A 294 -12.84 5.02 -10.55
C ALA A 294 -11.70 3.97 -10.68
N LEU A 295 -11.99 2.68 -10.49
CA LEU A 295 -11.04 1.60 -10.74
C LEU A 295 -10.66 1.53 -12.23
N PHE A 296 -11.63 1.54 -13.13
CA PHE A 296 -11.40 1.56 -14.57
C PHE A 296 -10.47 2.72 -14.98
N ARG A 297 -10.70 3.93 -14.47
CA ARG A 297 -9.86 5.10 -14.72
C ARG A 297 -8.42 4.89 -14.28
N ARG A 298 -8.19 4.21 -13.15
CA ARG A 298 -6.85 3.85 -12.67
C ARG A 298 -6.17 2.84 -13.59
N VAL A 299 -6.91 1.82 -14.04
CA VAL A 299 -6.40 0.80 -14.98
C VAL A 299 -5.97 1.46 -16.28
N VAL A 300 -6.83 2.30 -16.89
CA VAL A 300 -6.50 3.06 -18.11
C VAL A 300 -5.28 3.96 -17.90
N PHE A 301 -5.19 4.65 -16.75
CA PHE A 301 -4.03 5.47 -16.41
C PHE A 301 -2.76 4.62 -16.27
N SER A 302 -2.83 3.51 -15.55
CA SER A 302 -1.71 2.60 -15.33
C SER A 302 -1.18 2.01 -16.66
N ILE A 303 -2.08 1.70 -17.60
CA ILE A 303 -1.71 1.33 -18.99
C ILE A 303 -1.02 2.50 -19.70
N GLY A 304 -1.60 3.69 -19.64
CA GLY A 304 -1.09 4.88 -20.34
C GLY A 304 0.28 5.36 -19.88
N VAL A 305 0.63 5.12 -18.62
CA VAL A 305 1.97 5.43 -18.05
C VAL A 305 2.88 4.20 -17.97
N HIS A 306 2.42 3.05 -18.46
CA HIS A 306 3.13 1.78 -18.44
C HIS A 306 3.67 1.39 -17.06
N ASN A 307 2.80 1.48 -16.04
CA ASN A 307 3.11 0.99 -14.69
C ASN A 307 3.02 -0.55 -14.68
N THR A 308 4.14 -1.23 -14.84
CA THR A 308 4.19 -2.70 -14.93
C THR A 308 4.27 -3.41 -13.58
N ASP A 309 4.68 -2.71 -12.52
CA ASP A 309 4.72 -3.24 -11.15
C ASP A 309 3.40 -2.97 -10.40
N ASP A 310 2.30 -2.97 -11.15
CA ASP A 310 0.96 -2.66 -10.66
C ASP A 310 0.28 -3.90 -10.05
N HIS A 311 0.83 -4.39 -8.95
CA HIS A 311 0.29 -5.55 -8.25
C HIS A 311 -0.86 -5.17 -7.30
N LEU A 312 -1.72 -6.14 -6.94
CA LEU A 312 -2.95 -5.90 -6.17
C LEU A 312 -2.72 -5.33 -4.74
N ARG A 313 -1.49 -5.34 -4.21
CA ARG A 313 -1.17 -4.62 -2.98
C ARG A 313 -1.09 -3.11 -3.16
N ASN A 314 -0.89 -2.62 -4.39
CA ASN A 314 -0.86 -1.19 -4.73
C ASN A 314 -2.27 -0.59 -4.91
N HIS A 315 -3.31 -1.42 -4.78
CA HIS A 315 -4.71 -1.00 -4.76
C HIS A 315 -5.28 -1.25 -3.37
N GLY A 316 -5.80 -0.23 -2.72
CA GLY A 316 -6.34 -0.32 -1.37
C GLY A 316 -7.76 0.20 -1.28
N PHE A 317 -8.40 -0.20 -0.19
CA PHE A 317 -9.72 0.26 0.21
C PHE A 317 -9.64 0.84 1.61
N LEU A 318 -10.36 1.93 1.83
CA LEU A 318 -10.50 2.61 3.11
C LEU A 318 -11.95 2.56 3.56
N ARG A 319 -12.16 2.28 4.84
CA ARG A 319 -13.49 2.35 5.43
C ARG A 319 -13.71 3.70 6.08
N ARG A 320 -14.53 4.53 5.45
CA ARG A 320 -14.89 5.87 5.93
C ARG A 320 -16.41 5.98 6.05
N SER A 321 -16.91 6.61 7.12
CA SER A 321 -18.35 6.78 7.34
C SER A 321 -19.13 5.47 7.16
N SER A 322 -18.61 4.39 7.76
CA SER A 322 -19.16 3.02 7.71
C SER A 322 -19.22 2.35 6.33
N ARG A 323 -18.58 2.93 5.32
CA ARG A 323 -18.54 2.38 3.95
C ARG A 323 -17.09 2.21 3.47
N TRP A 324 -16.86 1.16 2.73
CA TRP A 324 -15.60 0.96 2.02
C TRP A 324 -15.61 1.71 0.69
N GLY A 325 -14.45 2.18 0.27
CA GLY A 325 -14.22 2.81 -1.01
C GLY A 325 -12.74 2.77 -1.36
N LEU A 326 -12.41 2.97 -2.63
CA LEU A 326 -11.02 2.98 -3.09
C LEU A 326 -10.17 4.00 -2.30
N SER A 327 -8.98 3.60 -1.87
CA SER A 327 -7.99 4.51 -1.30
C SER A 327 -7.50 5.51 -2.37
N PRO A 328 -6.81 6.59 -2.04
CA PRO A 328 -6.01 7.32 -3.02
C PRO A 328 -5.04 6.39 -3.77
N LEU A 329 -4.71 6.71 -5.03
CA LEU A 329 -3.72 5.98 -5.82
C LEU A 329 -2.31 6.23 -5.27
N PHE A 330 -1.49 5.21 -5.15
CA PHE A 330 -0.11 5.29 -4.65
C PHE A 330 0.79 4.28 -5.36
N ASP A 331 2.09 4.47 -5.24
CA ASP A 331 3.12 3.56 -5.76
C ASP A 331 3.02 3.30 -7.27
N VAL A 332 2.97 4.38 -8.04
CA VAL A 332 2.86 4.34 -9.50
C VAL A 332 4.18 4.78 -10.13
N ASN A 333 4.84 3.85 -10.81
CA ASN A 333 6.14 4.08 -11.45
C ASN A 333 6.09 3.69 -12.91
N PRO A 334 6.50 4.58 -13.84
CA PRO A 334 6.53 4.25 -15.24
C PRO A 334 7.71 3.31 -15.54
N ASN A 335 7.54 2.41 -16.50
CA ASN A 335 8.61 1.53 -16.95
C ASN A 335 8.95 1.83 -18.42
N PRO A 336 10.20 2.21 -18.76
CA PRO A 336 10.57 2.52 -20.14
C PRO A 336 10.64 1.28 -21.05
N SER A 337 10.74 0.06 -20.47
CA SER A 337 10.86 -1.18 -21.23
C SER A 337 9.49 -1.71 -21.65
N LEU A 338 9.17 -1.55 -22.95
CA LEU A 338 7.91 -2.05 -23.54
C LEU A 338 7.77 -3.56 -23.53
N SER A 339 8.88 -4.31 -23.37
CA SER A 339 8.84 -5.78 -23.32
C SER A 339 8.39 -6.33 -21.96
N ARG A 340 8.18 -5.49 -20.97
CA ARG A 340 7.82 -5.91 -19.62
C ARG A 340 6.32 -6.02 -19.46
N SER A 341 5.84 -7.22 -19.10
CA SER A 341 4.43 -7.45 -18.77
C SER A 341 4.08 -6.90 -17.40
N ARG A 342 2.82 -6.51 -17.23
CA ARG A 342 2.31 -6.02 -15.94
C ARG A 342 2.03 -7.16 -14.96
N ALA A 343 2.08 -6.84 -13.67
CA ALA A 343 1.86 -7.79 -12.59
C ALA A 343 0.38 -8.23 -12.46
N THR A 344 -0.58 -7.33 -12.72
CA THR A 344 -2.02 -7.60 -12.66
C THR A 344 -2.61 -7.62 -14.06
N ALA A 345 -3.34 -8.67 -14.41
CA ALA A 345 -4.01 -8.78 -15.70
C ALA A 345 -5.18 -7.77 -15.81
N VAL A 346 -5.50 -7.41 -17.05
CA VAL A 346 -6.64 -6.57 -17.39
C VAL A 346 -7.64 -7.42 -18.16
N TYR A 347 -8.62 -7.96 -17.49
CA TYR A 347 -9.60 -8.89 -18.05
C TYR A 347 -8.92 -10.06 -18.78
N GLY A 348 -8.02 -10.75 -18.08
CA GLY A 348 -7.23 -11.87 -18.58
C GLY A 348 -6.02 -11.49 -19.44
N GLU A 349 -5.90 -10.25 -19.89
CA GLU A 349 -4.89 -9.81 -20.84
C GLU A 349 -3.71 -9.09 -20.15
N THR A 350 -2.51 -9.24 -20.71
CA THR A 350 -1.29 -8.54 -20.30
C THR A 350 -0.50 -8.11 -21.54
N GLY A 351 0.51 -7.25 -21.36
CA GLY A 351 1.38 -6.79 -22.44
C GLY A 351 0.60 -6.01 -23.51
N ASP A 352 0.80 -6.35 -24.80
CA ASP A 352 0.18 -5.61 -25.89
C ASP A 352 -1.34 -5.77 -25.97
N ALA A 353 -1.90 -6.85 -25.43
CA ALA A 353 -3.33 -7.10 -25.40
C ALA A 353 -4.08 -6.37 -24.27
N GLU A 354 -3.37 -5.75 -23.32
CA GLU A 354 -3.98 -5.09 -22.14
C GLU A 354 -4.96 -3.97 -22.50
N THR A 355 -4.74 -3.28 -23.64
CA THR A 355 -5.66 -2.23 -24.11
C THR A 355 -6.99 -2.79 -24.59
N LYS A 356 -6.97 -3.99 -25.23
CA LYS A 356 -8.19 -4.73 -25.56
C LYS A 356 -8.87 -5.18 -24.28
N GLY A 357 -8.12 -5.77 -23.35
CA GLY A 357 -8.62 -6.13 -22.02
C GLY A 357 -9.30 -4.96 -21.31
N ALA A 358 -8.80 -3.73 -21.46
CA ALA A 358 -9.45 -2.54 -20.91
C ALA A 358 -10.84 -2.26 -21.54
N CYS A 359 -11.03 -2.53 -22.83
CA CYS A 359 -12.36 -2.42 -23.47
C CYS A 359 -13.33 -3.46 -22.89
N ASP A 360 -12.86 -4.69 -22.72
CA ASP A 360 -13.67 -5.77 -22.18
C ASP A 360 -13.98 -5.52 -20.68
N LEU A 361 -13.02 -5.01 -19.92
CA LEU A 361 -13.18 -4.60 -18.53
C LEU A 361 -14.23 -3.48 -18.37
N ALA A 362 -14.24 -2.47 -19.26
CA ALA A 362 -15.26 -1.43 -19.24
C ALA A 362 -16.67 -2.02 -19.38
N TYR A 363 -16.84 -2.98 -20.29
CA TYR A 363 -18.11 -3.69 -20.45
C TYR A 363 -18.48 -4.50 -19.20
N ALA A 364 -17.55 -5.25 -18.63
CA ALA A 364 -17.76 -6.02 -17.41
C ALA A 364 -18.17 -5.15 -16.23
N PHE A 365 -17.63 -3.93 -16.14
CA PHE A 365 -17.99 -2.94 -15.10
C PHE A 365 -19.29 -2.17 -15.38
N GLY A 366 -20.03 -2.52 -16.43
CA GLY A 366 -21.25 -1.83 -16.81
C GLY A 366 -21.02 -0.40 -17.32
N ILE A 367 -19.81 -0.05 -17.72
CA ILE A 367 -19.45 1.28 -18.26
C ILE A 367 -19.75 1.31 -19.75
N SER A 368 -20.65 2.21 -20.17
CA SER A 368 -20.94 2.35 -21.61
C SER A 368 -19.68 2.78 -22.39
N MET A 369 -19.57 2.36 -23.65
CA MET A 369 -18.43 2.71 -24.50
C MET A 369 -18.22 4.24 -24.59
N VAL A 370 -19.30 5.02 -24.68
CA VAL A 370 -19.23 6.48 -24.69
C VAL A 370 -18.59 7.02 -23.40
N ARG A 371 -18.95 6.43 -22.25
CA ARG A 371 -18.37 6.82 -20.95
C ARG A 371 -16.92 6.35 -20.85
N ALA A 372 -16.59 5.15 -21.28
CA ALA A 372 -15.22 4.64 -21.32
C ALA A 372 -14.32 5.52 -22.19
N GLN A 373 -14.77 5.90 -23.39
CA GLN A 373 -14.06 6.85 -24.25
C GLN A 373 -13.83 8.21 -23.57
N ALA A 374 -14.82 8.72 -22.82
CA ALA A 374 -14.65 9.97 -22.08
C ALA A 374 -13.58 9.84 -20.98
N VAL A 375 -13.54 8.70 -20.28
CA VAL A 375 -12.50 8.41 -19.27
C VAL A 375 -11.11 8.33 -19.94
N VAL A 376 -10.99 7.59 -21.04
CA VAL A 376 -9.73 7.47 -21.79
C VAL A 376 -9.25 8.83 -22.28
N LYS A 377 -10.14 9.65 -22.81
CA LYS A 377 -9.83 11.03 -23.25
C LYS A 377 -9.27 11.89 -22.12
N ASP A 378 -9.89 11.86 -20.94
CA ASP A 378 -9.39 12.58 -19.77
C ASP A 378 -7.97 12.11 -19.39
N VAL A 379 -7.74 10.79 -19.40
CA VAL A 379 -6.43 10.20 -19.08
C VAL A 379 -5.38 10.58 -20.12
N LEU A 380 -5.68 10.43 -21.42
CA LEU A 380 -4.74 10.80 -22.49
C LEU A 380 -4.38 12.29 -22.45
N ALA A 381 -5.36 13.16 -22.16
CA ALA A 381 -5.13 14.59 -22.00
C ALA A 381 -4.24 14.92 -20.81
N ALA A 382 -4.31 14.15 -19.71
CA ALA A 382 -3.42 14.28 -18.58
C ALA A 382 -2.02 13.74 -18.89
N VAL A 383 -1.92 12.54 -19.44
CA VAL A 383 -0.65 11.89 -19.79
C VAL A 383 0.12 12.69 -20.83
N SER A 384 -0.53 13.34 -21.79
CA SER A 384 0.15 14.20 -22.80
C SER A 384 1.01 15.30 -22.17
N LYS A 385 0.80 15.66 -20.92
CA LYS A 385 1.58 16.68 -20.19
C LYS A 385 2.83 16.10 -19.48
N TRP A 386 3.16 14.84 -19.71
CA TRP A 386 4.18 14.14 -18.94
C TRP A 386 5.57 14.83 -18.97
N GLN A 387 6.04 15.31 -20.14
CA GLN A 387 7.34 15.99 -20.24
C GLN A 387 7.38 17.28 -19.41
N GLN A 388 6.32 18.09 -19.53
CA GLN A 388 6.23 19.33 -18.76
C GLN A 388 6.21 19.06 -17.26
N THR A 389 5.46 18.04 -16.84
CA THR A 389 5.34 17.66 -15.43
C THR A 389 6.64 17.07 -14.90
N ALA A 390 7.30 16.20 -15.67
CA ALA A 390 8.60 15.63 -15.32
C ALA A 390 9.68 16.72 -15.14
N ARG A 391 9.79 17.69 -16.08
CA ARG A 391 10.72 18.83 -15.94
C ARG A 391 10.44 19.64 -14.68
N ARG A 392 9.16 19.91 -14.39
CA ARG A 392 8.77 20.64 -13.16
C ARG A 392 9.19 19.89 -11.90
N ASN A 393 9.17 18.56 -11.92
CA ASN A 393 9.60 17.72 -10.80
C ASN A 393 11.12 17.46 -10.80
N GLY A 394 11.86 18.01 -11.79
CA GLY A 394 13.33 17.98 -11.84
C GLY A 394 13.92 16.77 -12.52
N CYS A 395 13.13 16.00 -13.28
CA CYS A 395 13.65 14.94 -14.16
C CYS A 395 14.54 15.52 -15.25
N GLN A 396 15.63 14.84 -15.59
CA GLN A 396 16.63 15.31 -16.54
C GLN A 396 16.23 15.00 -18.00
N GLU A 397 16.76 15.73 -18.98
CA GLU A 397 16.40 15.56 -20.40
C GLU A 397 16.79 14.18 -20.95
N ASN A 398 17.88 13.57 -20.46
CA ASN A 398 18.23 12.19 -20.83
C ASN A 398 17.20 11.18 -20.31
N GLU A 399 16.64 11.40 -19.13
CA GLU A 399 15.54 10.58 -18.61
C GLU A 399 14.27 10.75 -19.46
N LEU A 400 13.93 11.99 -19.83
CA LEU A 400 12.79 12.24 -20.73
C LEU A 400 12.96 11.51 -22.06
N ALA A 401 14.17 11.50 -22.61
CA ALA A 401 14.45 10.77 -23.85
C ALA A 401 14.24 9.26 -23.70
N LEU A 402 14.62 8.70 -22.54
CA LEU A 402 14.44 7.27 -22.21
C LEU A 402 12.95 6.87 -22.21
N PHE A 403 12.07 7.69 -21.64
CA PHE A 403 10.63 7.39 -21.53
C PHE A 403 9.80 7.77 -22.77
N ASN A 404 10.35 8.53 -23.72
CA ASN A 404 9.59 9.11 -24.83
C ASN A 404 8.90 8.05 -25.71
N ALA A 405 9.60 6.99 -26.08
CA ALA A 405 9.05 5.91 -26.91
C ALA A 405 7.89 5.20 -26.22
N MET A 406 8.03 4.94 -24.93
CA MET A 406 7.02 4.27 -24.12
C MET A 406 5.73 5.09 -24.03
N PHE A 407 5.81 6.38 -23.68
CA PHE A 407 4.62 7.23 -23.60
C PHE A 407 3.92 7.37 -24.97
N ALA A 408 4.69 7.52 -26.06
CA ALA A 408 4.14 7.61 -27.42
C ALA A 408 3.40 6.31 -27.79
N ASP A 409 3.98 5.16 -27.48
CA ASP A 409 3.39 3.85 -27.78
C ASP A 409 2.10 3.59 -26.99
N ARG A 410 2.15 3.71 -25.66
CA ARG A 410 1.01 3.40 -24.78
C ARG A 410 -0.18 4.33 -25.01
N THR A 411 0.07 5.63 -25.24
CA THR A 411 -1.01 6.58 -25.54
C THR A 411 -1.65 6.33 -26.91
N ARG A 412 -0.86 5.96 -27.91
CA ARG A 412 -1.35 5.54 -29.22
C ARG A 412 -2.20 4.29 -29.11
N ALA A 413 -1.70 3.24 -28.45
CA ALA A 413 -2.41 1.97 -28.27
C ALA A 413 -3.77 2.15 -27.58
N LEU A 414 -3.85 2.98 -26.54
CA LEU A 414 -5.12 3.32 -25.88
C LEU A 414 -6.07 4.06 -26.81
N ALA A 415 -5.58 5.07 -27.57
CA ALA A 415 -6.41 5.83 -28.51
C ALA A 415 -6.99 4.92 -29.61
N GLU A 416 -6.18 4.04 -30.17
CA GLU A 416 -6.61 3.07 -31.21
C GLU A 416 -7.64 2.07 -30.65
N ALA A 417 -7.40 1.48 -29.45
CA ALA A 417 -8.31 0.51 -28.86
C ALA A 417 -9.70 1.09 -28.60
N PHE A 418 -9.78 2.34 -28.18
CA PHE A 418 -11.05 3.04 -27.93
C PHE A 418 -11.56 3.87 -29.12
N ARG A 419 -10.94 3.73 -30.32
CA ARG A 419 -11.34 4.39 -31.59
C ARG A 419 -11.48 5.92 -31.43
N MET A 420 -10.47 6.54 -30.85
CA MET A 420 -10.43 7.98 -30.58
C MET A 420 -9.69 8.74 -31.65
#